data_6868b9bdd98f6bd51100e23d0d563086
#
_entry.id   6868b9bdd98f6bd51100e23d0d563086
#
_cell.length_a   1.000
_cell.length_b   1.000
_cell.length_c   1.000
_cell.angle_alpha   90.00
_cell.angle_beta   90.00
_cell.angle_gamma   90.00
#
_symmetry.space_group_name_H-M   'P 1'
#
loop_
_entity.id
_entity.type
_entity.pdbx_description
1 polymer ?
#
loop_
_entity_poly.entity_id
_entity_poly.type
_entity_poly.pdbx_seq_one_letter_code
_entity_poly.pdbx_strand_id
1 'polypeptide(L)'
;LAHRQAGLPTVHESTLDIVATTSTGHSPILPWAILILVLLFFGPTAYLISRAYSAEVLFQKSLVAASTNDGKKTYDTLIETVQANPYRDTYRVAYSQTNMLIANTLASDKNISDADRNTVTQLVQQAIREAKNAVALNPTKVTNVENLASIYRNLLNFAQGADAWTIAAYQQATYLDPVNPNLRIALGGVYFAQKNYDEAIRIFQTAVDLKPDLANAHYNLAAALREKGQYERALASLNQVMQLITDKNSSDYQTASAEADELKKKIEPTATPVSEKPSTPTQLTTPEKELPKPKIVPPIKVSDALAPEAPSTPSAQ
;
A
#
# COMPACT_ATOMS: atom_id res chain seq x y z
N LEU A 1 29.31 89.18 54.72
CA LEU A 1 29.80 88.35 53.65
C LEU A 1 28.73 87.26 53.39
N ALA A 2 27.98 87.47 52.30
CA ALA A 2 26.86 86.58 51.90
C ALA A 2 27.36 85.41 51.07
N HIS A 3 26.99 84.21 51.44
CA HIS A 3 27.12 83.06 50.58
C HIS A 3 25.74 82.73 49.92
N ARG A 4 25.68 82.92 48.62
CA ARG A 4 24.60 82.52 47.76
C ARG A 4 24.70 81.00 47.57
N GLN A 5 23.72 80.27 48.03
CA GLN A 5 23.52 78.90 47.61
C GLN A 5 22.70 78.93 46.31
N ALA A 6 23.28 78.35 45.24
CA ALA A 6 22.60 78.14 44.00
C ALA A 6 21.69 76.87 44.13
N GLY A 7 20.40 77.10 43.96
CA GLY A 7 19.44 75.98 43.92
C GLY A 7 19.61 75.15 42.68
N LEU A 8 19.68 73.86 42.84
CA LEU A 8 19.56 72.84 41.74
C LEU A 8 18.16 72.90 41.15
N PRO A 9 18.01 72.78 39.83
CA PRO A 9 16.68 72.69 39.21
C PRO A 9 16.02 71.43 39.62
N THR A 10 14.83 71.51 40.18
CA THR A 10 13.92 70.36 40.40
C THR A 10 13.50 69.84 39.05
N VAL A 11 13.86 68.56 38.79
CA VAL A 11 13.35 67.78 37.64
C VAL A 11 11.85 67.59 37.87
N HIS A 12 11.07 68.20 37.01
CA HIS A 12 9.62 68.06 37.01
C HIS A 12 9.27 66.63 36.68
N GLU A 13 8.59 65.93 37.59
CA GLU A 13 7.90 64.62 37.34
C GLU A 13 6.68 64.87 36.45
N SER A 14 6.90 65.20 35.19
CA SER A 14 5.81 65.44 34.23
C SER A 14 5.51 64.20 33.33
N THR A 15 6.19 63.07 33.56
CA THR A 15 5.99 61.91 32.76
C THR A 15 5.01 60.85 33.35
N LEU A 16 4.64 61.04 34.62
CA LEU A 16 3.66 60.11 35.24
C LEU A 16 2.19 60.55 35.13
N ASP A 17 1.96 61.88 34.96
CA ASP A 17 0.61 62.44 34.86
C ASP A 17 -0.07 62.19 33.50
N ILE A 18 0.69 61.90 32.44
CA ILE A 18 0.12 61.62 31.10
C ILE A 18 -0.55 60.24 31.04
N VAL A 19 -0.15 59.30 31.90
CA VAL A 19 -0.72 57.94 31.92
C VAL A 19 -2.03 57.89 32.73
N ALA A 20 -2.23 58.84 33.66
CA ALA A 20 -3.41 58.82 34.52
C ALA A 20 -4.64 59.62 33.99
N THR A 21 -4.51 60.38 32.88
CA THR A 21 -5.62 61.22 32.37
C THR A 21 -6.28 60.67 31.09
N THR A 22 -5.86 59.54 30.54
CA THR A 22 -6.66 58.84 29.51
C THR A 22 -7.63 57.83 30.14
N SER A 23 -8.43 58.30 31.06
CA SER A 23 -9.70 57.67 31.38
C SER A 23 -10.68 57.91 30.21
N THR A 24 -10.29 57.51 29.04
CA THR A 24 -11.24 57.29 27.96
C THR A 24 -12.16 56.19 28.42
N GLY A 25 -13.46 56.50 28.50
CA GLY A 25 -14.53 55.57 28.87
C GLY A 25 -14.49 54.30 27.99
N HIS A 26 -13.63 53.40 28.37
CA HIS A 26 -13.57 52.08 27.76
C HIS A 26 -14.86 51.40 28.13
N SER A 27 -15.75 51.27 27.15
CA SER A 27 -16.96 50.46 27.37
C SER A 27 -16.51 49.11 27.93
N PRO A 28 -17.06 48.65 29.06
CA PRO A 28 -16.64 47.36 29.65
C PRO A 28 -16.86 46.18 28.71
N ILE A 29 -17.53 46.42 27.60
CA ILE A 29 -17.86 45.43 26.55
C ILE A 29 -16.66 45.12 25.65
N LEU A 30 -15.75 46.09 25.38
CA LEU A 30 -14.64 45.93 24.44
C LEU A 30 -13.68 44.79 24.83
N PRO A 31 -13.19 44.67 26.08
CA PRO A 31 -12.32 43.56 26.47
C PRO A 31 -13.02 42.20 26.37
N TRP A 32 -14.31 42.16 26.68
CA TRP A 32 -15.09 40.90 26.52
C TRP A 32 -15.32 40.55 25.06
N ALA A 33 -15.56 41.52 24.18
CA ALA A 33 -15.68 41.30 22.75
C ALA A 33 -14.38 40.76 22.15
N ILE A 34 -13.21 41.30 22.54
CA ILE A 34 -11.90 40.83 22.14
C ILE A 34 -11.65 39.41 22.67
N LEU A 35 -11.98 39.14 23.93
CA LEU A 35 -11.83 37.82 24.53
C LEU A 35 -12.67 36.76 23.77
N ILE A 36 -13.93 37.09 23.45
CA ILE A 36 -14.82 36.25 22.68
C ILE A 36 -14.24 35.98 21.29
N LEU A 37 -13.73 36.99 20.58
CA LEU A 37 -13.08 36.79 19.28
C LEU A 37 -11.84 35.88 19.37
N VAL A 38 -11.02 36.09 20.39
CA VAL A 38 -9.86 35.22 20.65
C VAL A 38 -10.30 33.78 20.91
N LEU A 39 -11.30 33.55 21.75
CA LEU A 39 -11.81 32.24 22.05
C LEU A 39 -12.46 31.57 20.83
N LEU A 40 -13.18 32.33 19.99
CA LEU A 40 -13.78 31.84 18.76
C LEU A 40 -12.73 31.42 17.72
N PHE A 41 -11.59 32.08 17.67
CA PHE A 41 -10.51 31.78 16.74
C PHE A 41 -9.55 30.71 17.30
N PHE A 42 -9.09 30.86 18.53
CA PHE A 42 -8.12 29.93 19.12
C PHE A 42 -8.72 28.69 19.74
N GLY A 43 -9.97 28.73 20.20
CA GLY A 43 -10.66 27.58 20.79
C GLY A 43 -10.77 26.38 19.84
N PRO A 44 -11.34 26.55 18.63
CA PRO A 44 -11.42 25.47 17.63
C PRO A 44 -10.04 24.97 17.18
N THR A 45 -9.07 25.85 17.00
CA THR A 45 -7.72 25.46 16.59
C THR A 45 -7.02 24.64 17.67
N ALA A 46 -7.09 25.07 18.93
CA ALA A 46 -6.55 24.32 20.07
C ALA A 46 -7.22 22.94 20.21
N TYR A 47 -8.55 22.88 20.02
CA TYR A 47 -9.29 21.61 20.01
C TYR A 47 -8.80 20.67 18.89
N LEU A 48 -8.65 21.16 17.66
CA LEU A 48 -8.14 20.37 16.54
C LEU A 48 -6.71 19.87 16.76
N ILE A 49 -5.83 20.74 17.29
CA ILE A 49 -4.45 20.37 17.63
C ILE A 49 -4.45 19.29 18.72
N SER A 50 -5.26 19.45 19.77
CA SER A 50 -5.38 18.47 20.84
C SER A 50 -5.85 17.12 20.31
N ARG A 51 -6.85 17.11 19.42
CA ARG A 51 -7.32 15.86 18.77
C ARG A 51 -6.25 15.22 17.90
N ALA A 52 -5.52 16.04 17.11
CA ALA A 52 -4.43 15.51 16.27
C ALA A 52 -3.30 14.91 17.12
N TYR A 53 -2.94 15.57 18.22
CA TYR A 53 -1.95 15.05 19.17
C TYR A 53 -2.42 13.76 19.84
N SER A 54 -3.67 13.70 20.30
CA SER A 54 -4.25 12.50 20.90
C SER A 54 -4.25 11.34 19.91
N ALA A 55 -4.59 11.58 18.64
CA ALA A 55 -4.54 10.57 17.61
C ALA A 55 -3.12 10.03 17.37
N GLU A 56 -2.10 10.90 17.39
CA GLU A 56 -0.71 10.45 17.24
C GLU A 56 -0.27 9.58 18.44
N VAL A 57 -0.62 9.97 19.67
CA VAL A 57 -0.33 9.16 20.86
C VAL A 57 -1.02 7.80 20.80
N LEU A 58 -2.28 7.75 20.35
CA LEU A 58 -3.01 6.49 20.14
C LEU A 58 -2.35 5.64 19.05
N PHE A 59 -1.94 6.27 17.95
CA PHE A 59 -1.24 5.57 16.88
C PHE A 59 0.07 4.94 17.36
N GLN A 60 0.89 5.66 18.12
CA GLN A 60 2.11 5.10 18.72
C GLN A 60 1.80 3.94 19.66
N LYS A 61 0.74 4.02 20.47
CA LYS A 61 0.29 2.91 21.30
C LYS A 61 -0.12 1.69 20.47
N SER A 62 -0.76 1.89 19.31
CA SER A 62 -1.11 0.79 18.42
C SER A 62 0.12 0.10 17.83
N LEU A 63 1.16 0.86 17.46
CA LEU A 63 2.42 0.30 16.97
C LEU A 63 3.14 -0.52 18.06
N VAL A 64 3.14 -0.04 19.30
CA VAL A 64 3.68 -0.81 20.43
C VAL A 64 2.88 -2.09 20.66
N ALA A 65 1.56 -2.04 20.63
CA ALA A 65 0.71 -3.23 20.75
C ALA A 65 0.97 -4.23 19.61
N ALA A 66 1.14 -3.74 18.38
CA ALA A 66 1.51 -4.58 17.23
C ALA A 66 2.88 -5.25 17.41
N SER A 67 3.87 -4.53 17.93
CA SER A 67 5.21 -5.08 18.19
C SER A 67 5.24 -6.16 19.26
N THR A 68 4.27 -6.15 20.19
CA THR A 68 4.07 -7.18 21.20
C THR A 68 3.08 -8.28 20.79
N ASN A 69 2.66 -8.27 19.51
CA ASN A 69 1.69 -9.21 18.93
C ASN A 69 0.31 -9.22 19.63
N ASP A 70 -0.07 -8.09 20.24
CA ASP A 70 -1.40 -7.88 20.84
C ASP A 70 -2.38 -7.35 19.76
N GLY A 71 -2.89 -8.27 18.95
CA GLY A 71 -3.77 -7.94 17.82
C GLY A 71 -5.06 -7.22 18.26
N LYS A 72 -5.66 -7.65 19.38
CA LYS A 72 -6.88 -7.00 19.89
C LYS A 72 -6.63 -5.55 20.26
N LYS A 73 -5.60 -5.29 21.05
CA LYS A 73 -5.25 -3.94 21.48
C LYS A 73 -4.82 -3.08 20.30
N THR A 74 -4.10 -3.63 19.33
CA THR A 74 -3.76 -2.93 18.07
C THR A 74 -5.01 -2.47 17.34
N TYR A 75 -5.98 -3.37 17.16
CA TYR A 75 -7.24 -3.09 16.49
C TYR A 75 -8.05 -2.01 17.22
N ASP A 76 -8.29 -2.20 18.52
CA ASP A 76 -9.10 -1.26 19.33
C ASP A 76 -8.47 0.15 19.34
N THR A 77 -7.14 0.23 19.52
CA THR A 77 -6.43 1.52 19.53
C THR A 77 -6.43 2.21 18.16
N LEU A 78 -6.39 1.45 17.05
CA LEU A 78 -6.48 2.02 15.70
C LEU A 78 -7.87 2.57 15.39
N ILE A 79 -8.95 1.95 15.91
CA ILE A 79 -10.29 2.53 15.83
C ILE A 79 -10.33 3.91 16.49
N GLU A 80 -9.84 4.00 17.73
CA GLU A 80 -9.78 5.27 18.47
C GLU A 80 -8.93 6.30 17.73
N THR A 81 -7.80 5.88 17.15
CA THR A 81 -6.90 6.73 16.35
C THR A 81 -7.63 7.36 15.15
N VAL A 82 -8.31 6.54 14.35
CA VAL A 82 -9.06 7.01 13.18
C VAL A 82 -10.25 7.89 13.58
N GLN A 83 -10.92 7.60 14.70
CA GLN A 83 -11.97 8.44 15.23
C GLN A 83 -11.47 9.79 15.74
N ALA A 84 -10.29 9.81 16.38
CA ALA A 84 -9.66 11.03 16.85
C ALA A 84 -9.21 11.94 15.70
N ASN A 85 -8.62 11.37 14.64
CA ASN A 85 -8.25 12.14 13.43
C ASN A 85 -8.54 11.34 12.15
N PRO A 86 -9.72 11.49 11.56
CA PRO A 86 -10.13 10.76 10.37
C PRO A 86 -9.48 11.23 9.07
N TYR A 87 -8.74 12.35 9.08
CA TYR A 87 -8.18 12.99 7.89
C TYR A 87 -6.73 12.59 7.59
N ARG A 88 -6.14 11.70 8.39
CA ARG A 88 -4.78 11.22 8.16
C ARG A 88 -4.79 9.84 7.51
N ASP A 89 -4.32 9.78 6.27
CA ASP A 89 -4.29 8.58 5.44
C ASP A 89 -3.48 7.44 6.08
N THR A 90 -2.35 7.75 6.74
CA THR A 90 -1.48 6.75 7.39
C THR A 90 -2.22 5.92 8.45
N TYR A 91 -3.12 6.54 9.22
CA TYR A 91 -3.92 5.81 10.22
C TYR A 91 -4.90 4.83 9.57
N ARG A 92 -5.52 5.25 8.46
CA ARG A 92 -6.43 4.41 7.69
C ARG A 92 -5.71 3.25 7.01
N VAL A 93 -4.50 3.49 6.49
CA VAL A 93 -3.64 2.43 5.95
C VAL A 93 -3.33 1.40 7.02
N ALA A 94 -2.84 1.82 8.19
CA ALA A 94 -2.54 0.89 9.28
C ALA A 94 -3.78 0.11 9.75
N TYR A 95 -4.93 0.79 9.85
CA TYR A 95 -6.17 0.15 10.24
C TYR A 95 -6.67 -0.84 9.18
N SER A 96 -6.56 -0.51 7.88
CA SER A 96 -6.91 -1.43 6.80
C SER A 96 -6.04 -2.69 6.80
N GLN A 97 -4.73 -2.53 7.00
CA GLN A 97 -3.78 -3.65 7.09
C GLN A 97 -4.07 -4.54 8.30
N THR A 98 -4.34 -3.95 9.46
CA THR A 98 -4.70 -4.70 10.68
C THR A 98 -5.99 -5.50 10.50
N ASN A 99 -7.03 -4.89 9.89
CA ASN A 99 -8.26 -5.61 9.57
C ASN A 99 -7.99 -6.82 8.66
N MET A 100 -7.17 -6.65 7.61
CA MET A 100 -6.83 -7.73 6.69
C MET A 100 -6.00 -8.82 7.36
N LEU A 101 -5.05 -8.45 8.23
CA LEU A 101 -4.24 -9.40 8.99
C LEU A 101 -5.11 -10.27 9.91
N ILE A 102 -6.03 -9.66 10.67
CA ILE A 102 -6.95 -10.38 11.56
C ILE A 102 -7.87 -11.28 10.73
N ALA A 103 -8.41 -10.78 9.61
CA ALA A 103 -9.24 -11.57 8.72
C ALA A 103 -8.51 -12.81 8.19
N ASN A 104 -7.26 -12.66 7.75
CA ASN A 104 -6.43 -13.77 7.27
C ASN A 104 -6.13 -14.77 8.39
N THR A 105 -5.84 -14.29 9.60
CA THR A 105 -5.57 -15.16 10.76
C THR A 105 -6.79 -16.00 11.10
N LEU A 106 -7.97 -15.38 11.18
CA LEU A 106 -9.23 -16.11 11.44
C LEU A 106 -9.59 -17.07 10.31
N ALA A 107 -9.40 -16.65 9.04
CA ALA A 107 -9.68 -17.48 7.88
C ALA A 107 -8.73 -18.70 7.74
N SER A 108 -7.57 -18.66 8.40
CA SER A 108 -6.59 -19.76 8.38
C SER A 108 -6.96 -20.92 9.31
N ASP A 109 -7.96 -20.73 10.18
CA ASP A 109 -8.44 -21.81 11.03
C ASP A 109 -9.24 -22.83 10.20
N LYS A 110 -8.82 -24.09 10.24
CA LYS A 110 -9.49 -25.20 9.53
C LYS A 110 -10.92 -25.45 10.00
N ASN A 111 -11.23 -25.09 11.26
CA ASN A 111 -12.52 -25.30 11.89
C ASN A 111 -13.28 -23.98 12.13
N ILE A 112 -13.10 -23.02 11.22
CA ILE A 112 -13.72 -21.71 11.33
C ILE A 112 -15.25 -21.82 11.49
N SER A 113 -15.79 -21.20 12.55
CA SER A 113 -17.25 -21.14 12.79
C SER A 113 -17.95 -20.21 11.80
N ASP A 114 -19.29 -20.36 11.63
CA ASP A 114 -20.06 -19.44 10.79
C ASP A 114 -20.04 -18.00 11.33
N ALA A 115 -19.97 -17.83 12.65
CA ALA A 115 -19.80 -16.52 13.28
C ALA A 115 -18.45 -15.88 12.90
N ASP A 116 -17.38 -16.65 12.90
CA ASP A 116 -16.04 -16.17 12.50
C ASP A 116 -15.99 -15.88 11.00
N ARG A 117 -16.65 -16.67 10.14
CA ARG A 117 -16.78 -16.37 8.70
C ARG A 117 -17.44 -15.02 8.45
N ASN A 118 -18.51 -14.71 9.21
CA ASN A 118 -19.16 -13.40 9.15
C ASN A 118 -18.22 -12.29 9.62
N THR A 119 -17.46 -12.54 10.68
CA THR A 119 -16.45 -11.60 11.20
C THR A 119 -15.34 -11.36 10.16
N VAL A 120 -14.82 -12.40 9.51
CA VAL A 120 -13.85 -12.29 8.42
C VAL A 120 -14.41 -11.41 7.29
N THR A 121 -15.65 -11.64 6.89
CA THR A 121 -16.30 -10.85 5.84
C THR A 121 -16.38 -9.37 6.22
N GLN A 122 -16.77 -9.07 7.46
CA GLN A 122 -16.84 -7.68 7.95
C GLN A 122 -15.46 -7.02 8.01
N LEU A 123 -14.45 -7.73 8.48
CA LEU A 123 -13.06 -7.23 8.54
C LEU A 123 -12.51 -6.95 7.14
N VAL A 124 -12.75 -7.82 6.17
CA VAL A 124 -12.35 -7.62 4.78
C VAL A 124 -13.04 -6.39 4.18
N GLN A 125 -14.35 -6.25 4.37
CA GLN A 125 -15.10 -5.08 3.90
C GLN A 125 -14.56 -3.79 4.54
N GLN A 126 -14.23 -3.85 5.82
CA GLN A 126 -13.66 -2.71 6.53
C GLN A 126 -12.25 -2.38 6.03
N ALA A 127 -11.40 -3.40 5.79
CA ALA A 127 -10.07 -3.21 5.21
C ALA A 127 -10.14 -2.49 3.85
N ILE A 128 -11.03 -2.93 2.96
CA ILE A 128 -11.24 -2.29 1.65
C ILE A 128 -11.72 -0.85 1.81
N ARG A 129 -12.72 -0.62 2.66
CA ARG A 129 -13.27 0.73 2.90
C ARG A 129 -12.19 1.69 3.39
N GLU A 130 -11.40 1.27 4.38
CA GLU A 130 -10.37 2.14 4.94
C GLU A 130 -9.20 2.35 3.98
N ALA A 131 -8.82 1.35 3.18
CA ALA A 131 -7.83 1.52 2.12
C ALA A 131 -8.32 2.50 1.01
N LYS A 132 -9.58 2.40 0.59
CA LYS A 132 -10.21 3.37 -0.33
C LYS A 132 -10.24 4.79 0.25
N ASN A 133 -10.60 4.92 1.52
CA ASN A 133 -10.59 6.21 2.22
C ASN A 133 -9.18 6.81 2.29
N ALA A 134 -8.14 5.99 2.50
CA ALA A 134 -6.75 6.46 2.47
C ALA A 134 -6.36 7.00 1.08
N VAL A 135 -6.75 6.29 0.00
CA VAL A 135 -6.53 6.77 -1.38
C VAL A 135 -7.31 8.06 -1.64
N ALA A 136 -8.57 8.15 -1.19
CA ALA A 136 -9.38 9.36 -1.37
C ALA A 136 -8.79 10.58 -0.65
N LEU A 137 -8.18 10.40 0.53
CA LEU A 137 -7.50 11.47 1.26
C LEU A 137 -6.22 11.95 0.57
N ASN A 138 -5.49 11.05 -0.08
CA ASN A 138 -4.25 11.39 -0.77
C ASN A 138 -4.06 10.49 -2.01
N PRO A 139 -4.72 10.84 -3.13
CA PRO A 139 -4.79 10.00 -4.32
C PRO A 139 -3.46 9.89 -5.10
N THR A 140 -2.52 10.79 -4.87
CA THR A 140 -1.19 10.79 -5.51
C THR A 140 -0.14 10.05 -4.69
N LYS A 141 -0.47 9.62 -3.48
CA LYS A 141 0.45 8.88 -2.62
C LYS A 141 0.48 7.41 -3.01
N VAL A 142 1.55 6.99 -3.65
CA VAL A 142 1.75 5.63 -4.17
C VAL A 142 1.48 4.56 -3.13
N THR A 143 1.98 4.74 -1.90
CA THR A 143 1.82 3.77 -0.81
C THR A 143 0.37 3.52 -0.42
N ASN A 144 -0.54 4.50 -0.60
CA ASN A 144 -1.96 4.30 -0.34
C ASN A 144 -2.60 3.40 -1.41
N VAL A 145 -2.25 3.65 -2.69
CA VAL A 145 -2.73 2.85 -3.83
C VAL A 145 -2.15 1.44 -3.77
N GLU A 146 -0.86 1.31 -3.44
CA GLU A 146 -0.20 0.02 -3.24
C GLU A 146 -0.84 -0.79 -2.10
N ASN A 147 -1.19 -0.13 -0.98
CA ASN A 147 -1.93 -0.77 0.10
C ASN A 147 -3.28 -1.30 -0.38
N LEU A 148 -4.05 -0.50 -1.12
CA LEU A 148 -5.33 -0.94 -1.69
C LEU A 148 -5.15 -2.12 -2.65
N ALA A 149 -4.13 -2.07 -3.53
CA ALA A 149 -3.78 -3.17 -4.42
C ALA A 149 -3.42 -4.45 -3.66
N SER A 150 -2.65 -4.33 -2.57
CA SER A 150 -2.31 -5.45 -1.69
C SER A 150 -3.53 -6.07 -1.00
N ILE A 151 -4.48 -5.25 -0.55
CA ILE A 151 -5.75 -5.72 0.01
C ILE A 151 -6.53 -6.51 -1.05
N TYR A 152 -6.68 -5.99 -2.28
CA TYR A 152 -7.35 -6.70 -3.36
C TYR A 152 -6.63 -8.00 -3.75
N ARG A 153 -5.29 -8.00 -3.76
CA ARG A 153 -4.49 -9.20 -4.03
C ARG A 153 -4.77 -10.33 -3.05
N ASN A 154 -4.99 -10.03 -1.76
CA ASN A 154 -5.36 -11.04 -0.78
C ASN A 154 -6.73 -11.67 -1.05
N LEU A 155 -7.53 -11.11 -1.94
CA LEU A 155 -8.86 -11.59 -2.29
C LEU A 155 -8.91 -12.38 -3.61
N LEU A 156 -7.78 -12.56 -4.31
CA LEU A 156 -7.73 -13.16 -5.66
C LEU A 156 -8.43 -14.52 -5.76
N ASN A 157 -8.39 -15.32 -4.69
CA ASN A 157 -9.01 -16.67 -4.71
C ASN A 157 -10.38 -16.71 -4.01
N PHE A 158 -10.86 -15.58 -3.49
CA PHE A 158 -12.04 -15.54 -2.62
C PHE A 158 -13.15 -14.64 -3.16
N ALA A 159 -12.82 -13.61 -3.93
CA ALA A 159 -13.81 -12.66 -4.43
C ALA A 159 -13.79 -12.57 -5.95
N GLN A 160 -14.97 -12.63 -6.56
CA GLN A 160 -15.12 -12.44 -8.00
C GLN A 160 -14.70 -11.03 -8.39
N GLY A 161 -13.89 -10.89 -9.44
CA GLY A 161 -13.39 -9.61 -9.93
C GLY A 161 -12.20 -9.04 -9.15
N ALA A 162 -11.73 -9.71 -8.08
CA ALA A 162 -10.57 -9.27 -7.32
C ALA A 162 -9.31 -9.14 -8.18
N ASP A 163 -9.18 -9.95 -9.21
CA ASP A 163 -8.12 -9.89 -10.20
C ASP A 163 -8.12 -8.57 -10.97
N ALA A 164 -9.26 -8.17 -11.51
CA ALA A 164 -9.39 -6.90 -12.23
C ALA A 164 -9.11 -5.69 -11.30
N TRP A 165 -9.62 -5.71 -10.08
CA TRP A 165 -9.37 -4.64 -9.10
C TRP A 165 -7.89 -4.56 -8.70
N THR A 166 -7.25 -5.72 -8.51
CA THR A 166 -5.83 -5.79 -8.17
C THR A 166 -4.97 -5.24 -9.30
N ILE A 167 -5.24 -5.66 -10.54
CA ILE A 167 -4.52 -5.16 -11.73
C ILE A 167 -4.69 -3.65 -11.86
N ALA A 168 -5.93 -3.14 -11.80
CA ALA A 168 -6.20 -1.72 -11.93
C ALA A 168 -5.47 -0.89 -10.85
N ALA A 169 -5.48 -1.36 -9.61
CA ALA A 169 -4.80 -0.67 -8.51
C ALA A 169 -3.27 -0.69 -8.67
N TYR A 170 -2.65 -1.82 -9.06
CA TYR A 170 -1.21 -1.83 -9.33
C TYR A 170 -0.83 -1.04 -10.58
N GLN A 171 -1.66 -1.01 -11.62
CA GLN A 171 -1.45 -0.14 -12.77
C GLN A 171 -1.47 1.34 -12.37
N GLN A 172 -2.42 1.74 -11.52
CA GLN A 172 -2.45 3.09 -10.96
C GLN A 172 -1.19 3.38 -10.12
N ALA A 173 -0.75 2.44 -9.29
CA ALA A 173 0.49 2.60 -8.50
C ALA A 173 1.72 2.75 -9.41
N THR A 174 1.83 1.95 -10.47
CA THR A 174 2.94 2.06 -11.45
C THR A 174 2.87 3.34 -12.28
N TYR A 175 1.69 3.91 -12.50
CA TYR A 175 1.54 5.23 -13.12
C TYR A 175 2.05 6.35 -12.21
N LEU A 176 1.77 6.26 -10.91
CA LEU A 176 2.21 7.24 -9.91
C LEU A 176 3.72 7.16 -9.61
N ASP A 177 4.30 5.96 -9.68
CA ASP A 177 5.74 5.72 -9.50
C ASP A 177 6.27 4.82 -10.63
N PRO A 178 6.58 5.42 -11.79
CA PRO A 178 6.94 4.67 -12.98
C PRO A 178 8.35 4.03 -12.92
N VAL A 179 9.19 4.42 -11.97
CA VAL A 179 10.56 3.92 -11.83
C VAL A 179 10.71 2.84 -10.76
N ASN A 180 9.64 2.49 -10.07
CA ASN A 180 9.66 1.49 -9.00
C ASN A 180 9.54 0.06 -9.56
N PRO A 181 10.61 -0.75 -9.51
CA PRO A 181 10.57 -2.12 -10.02
C PRO A 181 9.68 -3.03 -9.18
N ASN A 182 9.50 -2.75 -7.87
CA ASN A 182 8.71 -3.61 -6.98
C ASN A 182 7.22 -3.58 -7.32
N LEU A 183 6.70 -2.44 -7.76
CA LEU A 183 5.31 -2.33 -8.23
C LEU A 183 5.08 -3.19 -9.49
N ARG A 184 6.08 -3.24 -10.37
CA ARG A 184 6.02 -4.11 -11.56
C ARG A 184 6.12 -5.58 -11.18
N ILE A 185 6.99 -5.92 -10.23
CA ILE A 185 7.07 -7.30 -9.71
C ILE A 185 5.72 -7.70 -9.11
N ALA A 186 5.08 -6.83 -8.34
CA ALA A 186 3.76 -7.10 -7.77
C ALA A 186 2.69 -7.28 -8.84
N LEU A 187 2.66 -6.41 -9.87
CA LEU A 187 1.72 -6.50 -10.99
C LEU A 187 1.97 -7.75 -11.83
N GLY A 188 3.24 -8.04 -12.17
CA GLY A 188 3.62 -9.26 -12.90
C GLY A 188 3.22 -10.53 -12.14
N GLY A 189 3.33 -10.52 -10.81
CA GLY A 189 2.90 -11.62 -9.94
C GLY A 189 1.38 -11.88 -10.02
N VAL A 190 0.56 -10.84 -10.21
CA VAL A 190 -0.89 -11.01 -10.43
C VAL A 190 -1.15 -11.71 -11.77
N TYR A 191 -0.51 -11.28 -12.85
CA TYR A 191 -0.63 -11.95 -14.15
C TYR A 191 -0.11 -13.39 -14.11
N PHE A 192 0.98 -13.63 -13.38
CA PHE A 192 1.52 -14.97 -13.17
C PHE A 192 0.51 -15.88 -12.47
N ALA A 193 -0.13 -15.39 -11.39
CA ALA A 193 -1.16 -16.13 -10.66
C ALA A 193 -2.38 -16.46 -11.55
N GLN A 194 -2.70 -15.61 -12.51
CA GLN A 194 -3.74 -15.85 -13.52
C GLN A 194 -3.28 -16.78 -14.66
N LYS A 195 -2.04 -17.29 -14.61
CA LYS A 195 -1.39 -18.06 -15.69
C LYS A 195 -1.26 -17.30 -17.02
N ASN A 196 -1.39 -15.97 -16.98
CA ASN A 196 -1.08 -15.10 -18.10
C ASN A 196 0.43 -14.84 -18.13
N TYR A 197 1.17 -15.88 -18.52
CA TYR A 197 2.64 -15.85 -18.46
C TYR A 197 3.25 -14.88 -19.46
N ASP A 198 2.60 -14.62 -20.59
CA ASP A 198 3.11 -13.65 -21.57
C ASP A 198 3.16 -12.23 -20.99
N GLU A 199 2.08 -11.81 -20.35
CA GLU A 199 2.00 -10.52 -19.72
C GLU A 199 2.90 -10.46 -18.47
N ALA A 200 2.96 -11.53 -17.68
CA ALA A 200 3.87 -11.62 -16.55
C ALA A 200 5.34 -11.44 -16.99
N ILE A 201 5.79 -12.13 -18.06
CA ILE A 201 7.13 -12.00 -18.63
C ILE A 201 7.39 -10.54 -19.05
N ARG A 202 6.45 -9.91 -19.76
CA ARG A 202 6.59 -8.53 -20.21
C ARG A 202 6.78 -7.56 -19.04
N ILE A 203 5.98 -7.70 -18.00
CA ILE A 203 6.03 -6.83 -16.83
C ILE A 203 7.29 -7.10 -15.99
N PHE A 204 7.68 -8.38 -15.78
CA PHE A 204 8.90 -8.72 -15.05
C PHE A 204 10.16 -8.27 -15.81
N GLN A 205 10.17 -8.37 -17.14
CA GLN A 205 11.25 -7.82 -17.96
C GLN A 205 11.39 -6.31 -17.73
N THR A 206 10.28 -5.56 -17.69
CA THR A 206 10.33 -4.12 -17.38
C THR A 206 10.91 -3.85 -15.98
N ALA A 207 10.65 -4.72 -15.00
CA ALA A 207 11.27 -4.59 -13.67
C ALA A 207 12.77 -4.83 -13.70
N VAL A 208 13.25 -5.81 -14.48
CA VAL A 208 14.68 -6.07 -14.73
C VAL A 208 15.34 -4.89 -15.43
N ASP A 209 14.69 -4.32 -16.45
CA ASP A 209 15.23 -3.18 -17.20
C ASP A 209 15.38 -1.93 -16.31
N LEU A 210 14.45 -1.72 -15.36
CA LEU A 210 14.52 -0.63 -14.39
C LEU A 210 15.61 -0.82 -13.34
N LYS A 211 15.83 -2.06 -12.90
CA LYS A 211 16.81 -2.40 -11.88
C LYS A 211 17.46 -3.73 -12.19
N PRO A 212 18.53 -3.74 -13.05
CA PRO A 212 19.21 -4.97 -13.49
C PRO A 212 19.91 -5.73 -12.38
N ASP A 213 20.23 -5.09 -11.26
CA ASP A 213 20.87 -5.68 -10.08
C ASP A 213 19.87 -6.24 -9.05
N LEU A 214 18.56 -6.25 -9.36
CA LEU A 214 17.54 -6.77 -8.48
C LEU A 214 17.30 -8.27 -8.72
N ALA A 215 17.95 -9.12 -7.91
CA ALA A 215 17.84 -10.59 -8.02
C ALA A 215 16.37 -11.08 -8.04
N ASN A 216 15.49 -10.47 -7.22
CA ASN A 216 14.08 -10.83 -7.19
C ASN A 216 13.35 -10.59 -8.53
N ALA A 217 13.73 -9.57 -9.30
CA ALA A 217 13.13 -9.31 -10.62
C ALA A 217 13.52 -10.43 -11.62
N HIS A 218 14.79 -10.82 -11.64
CA HIS A 218 15.27 -11.94 -12.47
C HIS A 218 14.66 -13.28 -12.06
N TYR A 219 14.48 -13.52 -10.75
CA TYR A 219 13.85 -14.74 -10.27
C TYR A 219 12.39 -14.87 -10.71
N ASN A 220 11.60 -13.80 -10.58
CA ASN A 220 10.20 -13.79 -11.04
C ASN A 220 10.11 -13.92 -12.57
N LEU A 221 11.02 -13.29 -13.32
CA LEU A 221 11.12 -13.46 -14.77
C LEU A 221 11.43 -14.91 -15.14
N ALA A 222 12.40 -15.53 -14.47
CA ALA A 222 12.74 -16.94 -14.69
C ALA A 222 11.54 -17.87 -14.42
N ALA A 223 10.81 -17.64 -13.33
CA ALA A 223 9.63 -18.42 -13.02
C ALA A 223 8.56 -18.32 -14.14
N ALA A 224 8.28 -17.12 -14.64
CA ALA A 224 7.30 -16.92 -15.71
C ALA A 224 7.77 -17.56 -17.04
N LEU A 225 9.05 -17.41 -17.38
CA LEU A 225 9.65 -18.04 -18.56
C LEU A 225 9.60 -19.57 -18.48
N ARG A 226 9.87 -20.15 -17.31
CA ARG A 226 9.78 -21.60 -17.06
C ARG A 226 8.35 -22.12 -17.30
N GLU A 227 7.35 -21.46 -16.74
CA GLU A 227 5.94 -21.84 -16.92
C GLU A 227 5.48 -21.70 -18.39
N LYS A 228 6.11 -20.80 -19.15
CA LYS A 228 5.89 -20.63 -20.60
C LYS A 228 6.66 -21.67 -21.45
N GLY A 229 7.53 -22.48 -20.83
CA GLY A 229 8.36 -23.47 -21.53
C GLY A 229 9.61 -22.87 -22.20
N GLN A 230 9.98 -21.62 -21.90
CA GLN A 230 11.16 -20.93 -22.44
C GLN A 230 12.38 -21.20 -21.53
N TYR A 231 12.79 -22.47 -21.48
CA TYR A 231 13.74 -22.97 -20.48
C TYR A 231 15.13 -22.33 -20.56
N GLU A 232 15.64 -22.08 -21.78
CA GLU A 232 16.97 -21.45 -21.98
C GLU A 232 16.97 -20.01 -21.41
N ARG A 233 15.92 -19.24 -21.66
CA ARG A 233 15.78 -17.88 -21.13
C ARG A 233 15.59 -17.89 -19.62
N ALA A 234 14.82 -18.84 -19.10
CA ALA A 234 14.63 -19.02 -17.66
C ALA A 234 15.96 -19.35 -16.98
N LEU A 235 16.78 -20.26 -17.55
CA LEU A 235 18.11 -20.58 -17.06
C LEU A 235 19.04 -19.38 -17.07
N ALA A 236 19.02 -18.56 -18.13
CA ALA A 236 19.80 -17.33 -18.19
C ALA A 236 19.42 -16.37 -17.06
N SER A 237 18.11 -16.20 -16.79
CA SER A 237 17.62 -15.35 -15.69
C SER A 237 18.03 -15.91 -14.31
N LEU A 238 17.96 -17.22 -14.06
CA LEU A 238 18.44 -17.83 -12.81
C LEU A 238 19.95 -17.68 -12.63
N ASN A 239 20.73 -17.76 -13.72
CA ASN A 239 22.18 -17.50 -13.66
C ASN A 239 22.46 -16.06 -13.21
N GLN A 240 21.66 -15.07 -13.64
CA GLN A 240 21.76 -13.70 -13.14
C GLN A 240 21.42 -13.62 -11.64
N VAL A 241 20.37 -14.32 -11.18
CA VAL A 241 20.05 -14.41 -9.74
C VAL A 241 21.24 -14.89 -8.95
N MET A 242 21.89 -15.99 -9.39
CA MET A 242 23.04 -16.58 -8.70
C MET A 242 24.29 -15.66 -8.73
N GLN A 243 24.45 -14.83 -9.76
CA GLN A 243 25.52 -13.84 -9.83
C GLN A 243 25.31 -12.66 -8.87
N LEU A 244 24.03 -12.26 -8.66
CA LEU A 244 23.66 -11.13 -7.81
C LEU A 244 23.64 -11.49 -6.32
N ILE A 245 23.46 -12.76 -5.97
CA ILE A 245 23.47 -13.22 -4.58
C ILE A 245 24.92 -13.46 -4.13
N THR A 246 25.38 -12.67 -3.17
CA THR A 246 26.76 -12.73 -2.64
C THR A 246 26.98 -13.95 -1.74
N ASP A 247 25.98 -14.28 -0.91
CA ASP A 247 26.06 -15.45 -0.02
C ASP A 247 25.57 -16.71 -0.73
N LYS A 248 26.52 -17.53 -1.17
CA LYS A 248 26.23 -18.80 -1.83
C LYS A 248 25.65 -19.88 -0.92
N ASN A 249 25.68 -19.67 0.39
CA ASN A 249 25.08 -20.58 1.36
C ASN A 249 23.64 -20.17 1.73
N SER A 250 23.17 -19.04 1.22
CA SER A 250 21.78 -18.60 1.45
C SER A 250 20.79 -19.57 0.83
N SER A 251 19.61 -19.67 1.43
CA SER A 251 18.50 -20.47 0.92
C SER A 251 18.10 -20.05 -0.50
N ASP A 252 18.17 -18.75 -0.78
CA ASP A 252 17.78 -18.19 -2.07
C ASP A 252 18.75 -18.62 -3.19
N TYR A 253 20.07 -18.62 -2.91
CA TYR A 253 21.07 -19.13 -3.86
C TYR A 253 20.87 -20.62 -4.11
N GLN A 254 20.68 -21.41 -3.06
CA GLN A 254 20.48 -22.87 -3.18
C GLN A 254 19.21 -23.18 -3.99
N THR A 255 18.11 -22.44 -3.75
CA THR A 255 16.88 -22.58 -4.50
C THR A 255 17.08 -22.27 -5.98
N ALA A 256 17.71 -21.13 -6.29
CA ALA A 256 17.99 -20.73 -7.68
C ALA A 256 18.90 -21.73 -8.38
N SER A 257 19.92 -22.27 -7.69
CA SER A 257 20.84 -23.28 -8.23
C SER A 257 20.11 -24.60 -8.53
N ALA A 258 19.27 -25.08 -7.60
CA ALA A 258 18.51 -26.30 -7.81
C ALA A 258 17.53 -26.17 -8.99
N GLU A 259 16.82 -25.04 -9.09
CA GLU A 259 15.92 -24.78 -10.23
C GLU A 259 16.71 -24.67 -11.56
N ALA A 260 17.90 -24.05 -11.55
CA ALA A 260 18.76 -23.98 -12.73
C ALA A 260 19.20 -25.37 -13.21
N ASP A 261 19.55 -26.28 -12.29
CA ASP A 261 19.94 -27.64 -12.63
C ASP A 261 18.76 -28.47 -13.15
N GLU A 262 17.55 -28.24 -12.66
CA GLU A 262 16.33 -28.82 -13.23
C GLU A 262 16.08 -28.34 -14.66
N LEU A 263 16.28 -27.06 -14.94
CA LEU A 263 16.10 -26.50 -16.27
C LEU A 263 17.15 -27.04 -17.24
N LYS A 264 18.41 -27.20 -16.83
CA LYS A 264 19.45 -27.83 -17.66
C LYS A 264 19.04 -29.22 -18.11
N LYS A 265 18.49 -30.07 -17.22
CA LYS A 265 17.98 -31.39 -17.56
C LYS A 265 16.83 -31.36 -18.57
N LYS A 266 16.01 -30.29 -18.55
CA LYS A 266 14.91 -30.12 -19.53
C LYS A 266 15.39 -29.61 -20.89
N ILE A 267 16.49 -28.87 -20.91
CA ILE A 267 17.13 -28.33 -22.12
C ILE A 267 17.98 -29.40 -22.82
N GLU A 268 18.67 -30.24 -22.05
CA GLU A 268 19.44 -31.36 -22.62
C GLU A 268 18.49 -32.30 -23.38
N PRO A 269 18.65 -32.46 -24.68
CA PRO A 269 17.81 -33.39 -25.41
C PRO A 269 18.07 -34.77 -24.83
N THR A 270 17.00 -35.47 -24.46
CA THR A 270 17.05 -36.91 -24.24
C THR A 270 17.66 -37.49 -25.51
N ALA A 271 18.92 -37.91 -25.45
CA ALA A 271 19.63 -38.53 -26.57
C ALA A 271 18.95 -39.89 -26.87
N THR A 272 17.85 -39.87 -27.57
CA THR A 272 17.36 -41.01 -28.34
C THR A 272 18.09 -40.95 -29.68
N PRO A 273 18.80 -42.00 -30.08
CA PRO A 273 19.44 -42.03 -31.40
C PRO A 273 18.31 -42.05 -32.45
N VAL A 274 18.08 -40.86 -33.06
CA VAL A 274 17.21 -40.76 -34.22
C VAL A 274 18.01 -41.28 -35.43
N SER A 275 17.68 -42.48 -35.84
CA SER A 275 18.01 -42.97 -37.17
C SER A 275 17.36 -42.06 -38.20
N GLU A 276 18.21 -41.30 -38.91
CA GLU A 276 17.77 -40.47 -40.03
C GLU A 276 17.14 -41.34 -41.12
N LYS A 277 15.87 -41.08 -41.41
CA LYS A 277 15.26 -41.42 -42.65
C LYS A 277 14.56 -40.19 -43.21
N PRO A 278 14.87 -39.73 -44.42
CA PRO A 278 14.27 -38.52 -44.96
C PRO A 278 12.81 -38.80 -45.34
N SER A 279 11.88 -38.10 -44.78
CA SER A 279 10.45 -38.15 -45.14
C SER A 279 9.97 -36.77 -45.59
N THR A 280 9.38 -36.81 -46.74
CA THR A 280 8.63 -35.84 -47.56
C THR A 280 7.66 -34.98 -46.74
N PRO A 281 7.36 -33.72 -47.15
CA PRO A 281 6.47 -32.82 -46.42
C PRO A 281 5.04 -33.26 -46.53
N THR A 282 4.42 -33.58 -45.39
CA THR A 282 2.99 -33.86 -45.29
C THR A 282 2.26 -32.61 -44.77
N GLN A 283 1.19 -32.26 -45.47
CA GLN A 283 0.30 -31.16 -45.20
C GLN A 283 -0.33 -31.23 -43.81
N LEU A 284 -0.41 -30.08 -43.17
CA LEU A 284 -1.12 -29.81 -41.91
C LEU A 284 -2.63 -30.01 -42.10
N THR A 285 -3.21 -30.99 -41.42
CA THR A 285 -4.65 -31.02 -41.13
C THR A 285 -4.81 -30.86 -39.62
N THR A 286 -5.44 -29.77 -39.22
CA THR A 286 -5.85 -29.48 -37.84
C THR A 286 -6.99 -30.41 -37.42
N PRO A 287 -6.92 -31.01 -36.22
CA PRO A 287 -8.13 -31.42 -35.50
C PRO A 287 -8.35 -30.46 -34.31
N GLU A 288 -9.42 -29.73 -34.41
CA GLU A 288 -10.04 -29.02 -33.32
C GLU A 288 -10.49 -30.01 -32.24
N LYS A 289 -9.82 -29.95 -31.08
CA LYS A 289 -10.19 -30.74 -29.91
C LYS A 289 -10.77 -29.82 -28.87
N GLU A 290 -12.08 -29.84 -28.71
CA GLU A 290 -12.78 -29.11 -27.68
C GLU A 290 -12.21 -29.43 -26.28
N LEU A 291 -11.82 -28.38 -25.56
CA LEU A 291 -11.39 -28.43 -24.16
C LEU A 291 -12.61 -28.57 -23.24
N PRO A 292 -12.58 -29.43 -22.22
CA PRO A 292 -13.69 -29.58 -21.28
C PRO A 292 -13.86 -28.29 -20.47
N LYS A 293 -15.11 -27.81 -20.43
CA LYS A 293 -15.49 -26.59 -19.68
C LYS A 293 -15.24 -26.80 -18.18
N PRO A 294 -14.58 -25.84 -17.48
CA PRO A 294 -14.38 -25.94 -16.04
C PRO A 294 -15.71 -25.86 -15.29
N LYS A 295 -15.89 -26.71 -14.27
CA LYS A 295 -17.01 -26.61 -13.34
C LYS A 295 -16.86 -25.36 -12.49
N ILE A 296 -17.74 -24.41 -12.71
CA ILE A 296 -17.80 -23.15 -11.95
C ILE A 296 -18.50 -23.45 -10.62
N VAL A 297 -17.76 -23.31 -9.52
CA VAL A 297 -18.34 -23.18 -8.17
C VAL A 297 -18.97 -21.79 -8.09
N PRO A 298 -20.23 -21.63 -7.62
CA PRO A 298 -20.88 -20.33 -7.61
C PRO A 298 -20.11 -19.34 -6.74
N PRO A 299 -19.81 -18.13 -7.25
CA PRO A 299 -19.01 -17.14 -6.54
C PRO A 299 -19.78 -16.54 -5.38
N ILE A 300 -19.05 -16.20 -4.30
CA ILE A 300 -19.56 -15.37 -3.22
C ILE A 300 -19.93 -14.01 -3.82
N LYS A 301 -21.22 -13.62 -3.73
CA LYS A 301 -21.66 -12.30 -4.17
C LYS A 301 -21.08 -11.24 -3.22
N VAL A 302 -19.98 -10.61 -3.61
CA VAL A 302 -19.52 -9.38 -2.98
C VAL A 302 -20.40 -8.25 -3.52
N SER A 303 -20.96 -7.44 -2.61
CA SER A 303 -21.82 -6.30 -2.97
C SER A 303 -21.11 -5.36 -3.95
N ASP A 304 -21.84 -4.85 -4.96
CA ASP A 304 -21.33 -3.87 -5.95
C ASP A 304 -20.72 -2.60 -5.32
N ALA A 305 -21.04 -2.33 -4.05
CA ALA A 305 -20.43 -1.25 -3.25
C ALA A 305 -18.91 -1.40 -3.06
N LEU A 306 -18.32 -2.58 -3.34
CA LEU A 306 -16.89 -2.85 -3.21
C LEU A 306 -16.12 -2.72 -4.53
N ALA A 307 -16.82 -2.62 -5.66
CA ALA A 307 -16.18 -2.39 -6.96
C ALA A 307 -15.53 -0.98 -7.01
N PRO A 308 -14.37 -0.82 -7.66
CA PRO A 308 -13.83 0.51 -7.93
C PRO A 308 -14.79 1.27 -8.84
N GLU A 309 -15.09 2.52 -8.50
CA GLU A 309 -15.75 3.43 -9.44
C GLU A 309 -14.88 3.54 -10.70
N ALA A 310 -15.50 3.41 -11.87
CA ALA A 310 -14.81 3.63 -13.14
C ALA A 310 -14.20 5.06 -13.13
N PRO A 311 -12.98 5.25 -13.63
CA PRO A 311 -12.38 6.58 -13.69
C PRO A 311 -13.31 7.48 -14.51
N SER A 312 -13.79 8.56 -13.87
CA SER A 312 -14.56 9.59 -14.53
C SER A 312 -13.72 10.17 -15.67
N THR A 313 -14.16 9.98 -16.90
CA THR A 313 -13.60 10.66 -18.07
C THR A 313 -13.67 12.17 -17.82
N PRO A 314 -12.57 12.93 -17.93
CA PRO A 314 -12.67 14.38 -17.87
C PRO A 314 -13.53 14.85 -19.02
N SER A 315 -14.67 15.48 -18.71
CA SER A 315 -15.48 16.20 -19.69
C SER A 315 -14.62 17.30 -20.28
N ALA A 316 -14.36 17.19 -21.58
CA ALA A 316 -13.76 18.28 -22.35
C ALA A 316 -14.66 19.51 -22.24
N GLN A 317 -14.14 20.59 -21.68
CA GLN A 317 -14.55 21.96 -21.89
C GLN A 317 -13.43 22.72 -22.59
#